data_eef519482bc201904f61c405a55bbb11
#
_entry.id   eef519482bc201904f61c405a55bbb11
#
_cell.length_a   1.000
_cell.length_b   1.000
_cell.length_c   1.000
_cell.angle_alpha   90.00
_cell.angle_beta   90.00
_cell.angle_gamma   90.00
#
_symmetry.space_group_name_H-M   'P 1'
#
loop_
_entity.id
_entity.type
_entity.pdbx_description
1 polymer ?
#
loop_
_entity_poly.entity_id
_entity_poly.type
_entity_poly.pdbx_seq_one_letter_code
_entity_poly.pdbx_strand_id
1 'polypeptide(L)'
;MFDAHCDTLSLIADGTDADNCAFTACGADTYGSYTQVFACFISPRESDCAMERFMQIAGLFDELDFGKTKKLLSVEGADMIRCEEDVDILYSRGVRCIALTWNHSNRLAGGADDETQGITELGRRVIRRMEDVGILLDVSHLNDRSFYDAVSVSSRPIIATHSNSRAVCHHLRNLTDEMFRLIRGSGGCVGVNLYPPFLTGSDRACAADAAAHVLHWAELGGIDAVGIGADFDGTDGLLPQDIRGCGELYRLMDLLSERGMSAAETELFSHKNFERVFGIGEEKNA
;
A
#
# COMPACT_ATOMS: atom_id res chain seq x y z
N MET A 1 -14.79 3.27 -3.92
CA MET A 1 -13.45 3.70 -3.44
C MET A 1 -12.60 2.46 -3.22
N PHE A 2 -11.30 2.50 -3.53
CA PHE A 2 -10.32 1.47 -3.22
C PHE A 2 -9.11 2.12 -2.55
N ASP A 3 -8.80 1.74 -1.32
CA ASP A 3 -7.61 2.18 -0.61
C ASP A 3 -6.66 1.00 -0.40
N ALA A 4 -5.44 1.14 -0.90
CA ALA A 4 -4.48 0.03 -1.00
C ALA A 4 -3.68 -0.21 0.29
N HIS A 5 -3.83 0.64 1.32
CA HIS A 5 -3.08 0.45 2.56
C HIS A 5 -3.69 1.15 3.76
N CYS A 6 -3.84 0.41 4.88
CA CYS A 6 -4.01 0.96 6.21
C CYS A 6 -3.48 0.01 7.28
N ASP A 7 -3.07 0.56 8.43
CA ASP A 7 -2.55 -0.19 9.60
C ASP A 7 -3.58 -0.36 10.73
N THR A 8 -4.84 -0.13 10.44
CA THR A 8 -5.94 -0.15 11.41
C THR A 8 -5.94 -1.43 12.26
N LEU A 9 -5.72 -2.61 11.65
CA LEU A 9 -5.69 -3.87 12.40
C LEU A 9 -4.51 -3.94 13.37
N SER A 10 -3.34 -3.43 12.96
CA SER A 10 -2.15 -3.39 13.80
C SER A 10 -2.36 -2.47 14.98
N LEU A 11 -2.98 -1.30 14.75
CA LEU A 11 -3.30 -0.33 15.80
C LEU A 11 -4.34 -0.87 16.79
N ILE A 12 -5.36 -1.60 16.31
CA ILE A 12 -6.34 -2.29 17.17
C ILE A 12 -5.68 -3.41 17.97
N ALA A 13 -4.77 -4.18 17.36
CA ALA A 13 -4.00 -5.22 18.06
C ALA A 13 -3.16 -4.66 19.22
N ASP A 14 -2.74 -3.39 19.11
CA ASP A 14 -2.01 -2.65 20.14
C ASP A 14 -2.93 -1.97 21.18
N GLY A 15 -4.25 -2.20 21.08
CA GLY A 15 -5.23 -1.79 22.09
C GLY A 15 -6.01 -0.52 21.79
N THR A 16 -5.89 0.03 20.56
CA THR A 16 -6.72 1.17 20.14
C THR A 16 -8.15 0.69 19.85
N ASP A 17 -9.14 1.46 20.26
CA ASP A 17 -10.54 1.22 19.92
C ASP A 17 -10.78 1.50 18.43
N ALA A 18 -11.47 0.59 17.73
CA ALA A 18 -11.74 0.70 16.31
C ALA A 18 -12.47 2.00 15.91
N ASP A 19 -13.29 2.55 16.80
CA ASP A 19 -14.01 3.81 16.57
C ASP A 19 -13.06 5.04 16.62
N ASN A 20 -11.85 4.89 17.14
CA ASN A 20 -10.84 5.94 17.23
C ASN A 20 -9.80 5.86 16.09
N CYS A 21 -9.91 4.91 15.19
CA CYS A 21 -9.04 4.77 14.03
C CYS A 21 -9.39 5.78 12.93
N ALA A 22 -8.42 6.12 12.10
CA ALA A 22 -8.62 6.97 10.92
C ALA A 22 -9.43 6.24 9.82
N PHE A 23 -9.29 4.92 9.72
CA PHE A 23 -10.22 4.09 8.95
C PHE A 23 -11.32 3.56 9.88
N THR A 24 -12.58 3.84 9.52
CA THR A 24 -13.77 3.32 10.23
C THR A 24 -14.81 2.81 9.23
N ALA A 25 -15.63 1.84 9.64
CA ALA A 25 -16.74 1.35 8.82
C ALA A 25 -17.71 2.49 8.45
N CYS A 26 -18.02 3.37 9.39
CA CYS A 26 -18.90 4.53 9.17
C CYS A 26 -18.31 5.51 8.13
N GLY A 27 -17.00 5.75 8.16
CA GLY A 27 -16.32 6.57 7.18
C GLY A 27 -16.36 5.93 5.78
N ALA A 28 -16.10 4.64 5.69
CA ALA A 28 -16.16 3.89 4.44
C ALA A 28 -17.57 3.83 3.83
N ASP A 29 -18.60 3.73 4.65
CA ASP A 29 -20.02 3.69 4.22
C ASP A 29 -20.48 4.99 3.54
N THR A 30 -19.73 6.09 3.61
CA THR A 30 -20.00 7.33 2.86
C THR A 30 -19.87 7.14 1.35
N TYR A 31 -19.14 6.09 0.93
CA TYR A 31 -18.93 5.78 -0.49
C TYR A 31 -19.75 4.55 -0.90
N GLY A 32 -20.71 4.54 -1.66
CA GLY A 32 -21.55 3.38 -2.05
C GLY A 32 -20.86 2.00 -2.11
N SER A 33 -19.55 1.95 -2.39
CA SER A 33 -18.69 0.76 -2.29
C SER A 33 -17.29 1.19 -1.84
N TYR A 34 -16.70 0.43 -0.90
CA TYR A 34 -15.34 0.64 -0.41
C TYR A 34 -14.57 -0.69 -0.35
N THR A 35 -13.35 -0.69 -0.84
CA THR A 35 -12.40 -1.80 -0.69
C THR A 35 -11.19 -1.27 0.09
N GLN A 36 -10.81 -1.96 1.16
CA GLN A 36 -9.65 -1.65 1.98
C GLN A 36 -8.67 -2.80 2.00
N VAL A 37 -7.40 -2.51 1.74
CA VAL A 37 -6.30 -3.43 2.03
C VAL A 37 -5.80 -3.13 3.44
N PHE A 38 -5.95 -4.09 4.33
CA PHE A 38 -5.50 -4.03 5.72
C PHE A 38 -4.14 -4.68 5.84
N ALA A 39 -3.16 -3.95 6.36
CA ALA A 39 -1.83 -4.45 6.59
C ALA A 39 -1.72 -5.18 7.94
N CYS A 40 -1.05 -6.32 7.92
CA CYS A 40 -0.41 -6.88 9.10
C CYS A 40 0.99 -6.26 9.17
N PHE A 41 1.14 -5.16 9.90
CA PHE A 41 2.44 -4.54 10.13
C PHE A 41 3.24 -5.31 11.16
N ILE A 42 4.48 -5.64 10.80
CA ILE A 42 5.43 -6.30 11.69
C ILE A 42 6.60 -5.36 11.94
N SER A 43 6.64 -4.85 13.16
CA SER A 43 7.76 -4.02 13.60
C SER A 43 9.08 -4.83 13.63
N PRO A 44 10.22 -4.25 13.23
CA PRO A 44 11.52 -4.90 13.40
C PRO A 44 11.81 -5.35 14.84
N ARG A 45 11.17 -4.73 15.83
CA ARG A 45 11.27 -5.14 17.25
C ARG A 45 10.56 -6.46 17.54
N GLU A 46 9.65 -6.88 16.67
CA GLU A 46 8.85 -8.10 16.76
C GLU A 46 9.38 -9.21 15.84
N SER A 47 10.55 -9.03 15.21
CA SER A 47 11.16 -9.97 14.27
C SER A 47 11.29 -11.40 14.82
N ASP A 48 11.55 -11.56 16.12
CA ASP A 48 11.67 -12.88 16.76
C ASP A 48 10.32 -13.60 16.92
N CYS A 49 9.20 -12.85 17.03
CA CYS A 49 7.83 -13.36 17.15
C CYS A 49 6.94 -12.96 15.97
N ALA A 50 7.53 -12.63 14.83
CA ALA A 50 6.84 -12.07 13.67
C ALA A 50 5.64 -12.91 13.18
N MET A 51 5.77 -14.25 13.17
CA MET A 51 4.65 -15.12 12.79
C MET A 51 3.51 -15.09 13.82
N GLU A 52 3.82 -15.03 15.11
CA GLU A 52 2.82 -14.92 16.17
C GLU A 52 2.07 -13.59 16.06
N ARG A 53 2.82 -12.50 15.83
CA ARG A 53 2.23 -11.16 15.61
C ARG A 53 1.33 -11.15 14.36
N PHE A 54 1.79 -11.70 13.25
CA PHE A 54 0.97 -11.86 12.05
C PHE A 54 -0.33 -12.60 12.34
N MET A 55 -0.27 -13.75 13.03
CA MET A 55 -1.45 -14.55 13.36
C MET A 55 -2.44 -13.80 14.26
N GLN A 56 -1.94 -13.00 15.21
CA GLN A 56 -2.77 -12.13 16.06
C GLN A 56 -3.55 -11.12 15.20
N ILE A 57 -2.87 -10.37 14.33
CA ILE A 57 -3.49 -9.33 13.49
C ILE A 57 -4.42 -9.95 12.45
N ALA A 58 -4.01 -11.05 11.82
CA ALA A 58 -4.85 -11.79 10.87
C ALA A 58 -6.11 -12.39 11.54
N GLY A 59 -6.06 -12.72 12.85
CA GLY A 59 -7.23 -13.10 13.62
C GLY A 59 -8.24 -11.97 13.72
N LEU A 60 -7.80 -10.74 13.97
CA LEU A 60 -8.67 -9.55 13.98
C LEU A 60 -9.31 -9.28 12.62
N PHE A 61 -8.59 -9.52 11.52
CA PHE A 61 -9.15 -9.42 10.17
C PHE A 61 -10.35 -10.36 9.97
N ASP A 62 -10.29 -11.56 10.52
CA ASP A 62 -11.39 -12.54 10.45
C ASP A 62 -12.57 -12.13 11.35
N GLU A 63 -12.29 -11.59 12.54
CA GLU A 63 -13.28 -11.32 13.61
C GLU A 63 -14.01 -9.98 13.43
N LEU A 64 -13.32 -8.93 12.96
CA LEU A 64 -13.88 -7.58 12.91
C LEU A 64 -14.81 -7.40 11.71
N ASP A 65 -15.97 -6.78 12.00
CA ASP A 65 -16.95 -6.38 10.99
C ASP A 65 -16.74 -4.89 10.62
N PHE A 66 -16.40 -4.65 9.38
CA PHE A 66 -16.27 -3.31 8.80
C PHE A 66 -17.46 -2.98 7.85
N GLY A 67 -18.64 -3.48 8.15
CA GLY A 67 -19.86 -3.19 7.42
C GLY A 67 -19.81 -3.67 5.96
N LYS A 68 -20.04 -2.76 5.00
CA LYS A 68 -20.05 -3.09 3.57
C LYS A 68 -18.65 -3.09 2.92
N THR A 69 -17.59 -2.77 3.68
CA THR A 69 -16.23 -2.72 3.17
C THR A 69 -15.77 -4.10 2.70
N LYS A 70 -15.30 -4.18 1.46
CA LYS A 70 -14.57 -5.36 0.98
C LYS A 70 -13.19 -5.34 1.59
N LYS A 71 -12.83 -6.41 2.30
CA LYS A 71 -11.56 -6.54 3.01
C LYS A 71 -10.56 -7.34 2.18
N LEU A 72 -9.33 -6.85 2.08
CA LEU A 72 -8.16 -7.57 1.58
C LEU A 72 -7.08 -7.54 2.65
N LEU A 73 -6.29 -8.60 2.77
CA LEU A 73 -5.21 -8.70 3.75
C LEU A 73 -3.87 -8.56 3.05
N SER A 74 -2.98 -7.78 3.65
CA SER A 74 -1.57 -7.64 3.25
C SER A 74 -0.62 -7.87 4.42
N VAL A 75 0.67 -7.94 4.10
CA VAL A 75 1.76 -7.96 5.08
C VAL A 75 2.68 -6.79 4.78
N GLU A 76 3.08 -6.07 5.81
CA GLU A 76 4.12 -5.06 5.78
C GLU A 76 5.25 -5.42 6.75
N GLY A 77 6.47 -5.62 6.19
CA GLY A 77 7.59 -6.15 6.96
C GLY A 77 7.49 -7.66 7.11
N ALA A 78 7.94 -8.41 6.09
CA ALA A 78 7.76 -9.87 6.01
C ALA A 78 8.84 -10.65 6.81
N ASP A 79 9.14 -10.22 8.03
CA ASP A 79 10.16 -10.82 8.89
C ASP A 79 9.83 -12.26 9.33
N MET A 80 8.54 -12.66 9.26
CA MET A 80 8.10 -14.03 9.52
C MET A 80 8.54 -15.02 8.44
N ILE A 81 8.87 -14.57 7.23
CA ILE A 81 9.28 -15.46 6.14
C ILE A 81 10.73 -15.89 6.32
N ARG A 82 10.95 -17.18 6.61
CA ARG A 82 12.26 -17.81 6.80
C ARG A 82 12.63 -18.75 5.65
N CYS A 83 11.63 -19.24 4.93
CA CYS A 83 11.76 -20.04 3.72
C CYS A 83 10.58 -19.73 2.78
N GLU A 84 10.66 -20.19 1.53
CA GLU A 84 9.61 -19.92 0.54
C GLU A 84 8.26 -20.55 0.89
N GLU A 85 8.25 -21.64 1.64
CA GLU A 85 7.03 -22.33 2.08
C GLU A 85 6.20 -21.50 3.07
N ASP A 86 6.82 -20.56 3.78
CA ASP A 86 6.10 -19.63 4.68
C ASP A 86 5.10 -18.76 3.90
N VAL A 87 5.35 -18.49 2.61
CA VAL A 87 4.43 -17.78 1.72
C VAL A 87 3.10 -18.51 1.58
N ASP A 88 3.11 -19.86 1.59
CA ASP A 88 1.88 -20.66 1.51
C ASP A 88 1.01 -20.50 2.75
N ILE A 89 1.63 -20.34 3.91
CA ILE A 89 0.94 -20.06 5.17
C ILE A 89 0.23 -18.70 5.06
N LEU A 90 0.93 -17.66 4.61
CA LEU A 90 0.37 -16.32 4.44
C LEU A 90 -0.78 -16.32 3.41
N TYR A 91 -0.58 -17.00 2.27
CA TYR A 91 -1.63 -17.15 1.25
C TYR A 91 -2.87 -17.85 1.78
N SER A 92 -2.70 -18.94 2.56
CA SER A 92 -3.80 -19.69 3.16
C SER A 92 -4.61 -18.87 4.17
N ARG A 93 -3.96 -17.87 4.80
CA ARG A 93 -4.59 -16.90 5.71
C ARG A 93 -5.25 -15.72 4.98
N GLY A 94 -5.25 -15.71 3.65
CA GLY A 94 -5.92 -14.70 2.86
C GLY A 94 -5.08 -13.51 2.42
N VAL A 95 -3.76 -13.53 2.65
CA VAL A 95 -2.86 -12.45 2.18
C VAL A 95 -2.86 -12.38 0.65
N ARG A 96 -2.93 -11.15 0.11
CA ARG A 96 -2.97 -10.88 -1.34
C ARG A 96 -1.85 -9.99 -1.83
N CYS A 97 -1.17 -9.24 -0.96
CA CYS A 97 0.08 -8.57 -1.29
C CYS A 97 1.03 -8.55 -0.08
N ILE A 98 2.33 -8.47 -0.35
CA ILE A 98 3.38 -8.47 0.67
C ILE A 98 4.41 -7.40 0.31
N ALA A 99 4.67 -6.46 1.24
CA ALA A 99 5.87 -5.65 1.29
C ALA A 99 6.96 -6.42 2.04
N LEU A 100 8.08 -6.69 1.36
CA LEU A 100 9.13 -7.56 1.91
C LEU A 100 9.78 -6.97 3.17
N THR A 101 9.87 -5.65 3.25
CA THR A 101 10.46 -4.93 4.37
C THR A 101 9.52 -3.84 4.86
N TRP A 102 9.73 -3.39 6.07
CA TRP A 102 9.46 -2.01 6.47
C TRP A 102 10.70 -1.17 6.16
N ASN A 103 10.93 -0.03 6.86
CA ASN A 103 12.07 0.85 6.57
C ASN A 103 13.43 0.17 6.78
N HIS A 104 13.53 -0.80 7.66
CA HIS A 104 14.76 -1.52 7.96
C HIS A 104 14.95 -2.75 7.06
N SER A 105 16.21 -3.04 6.72
CA SER A 105 16.58 -4.27 6.02
C SER A 105 16.28 -5.51 6.88
N ASN A 106 15.87 -6.58 6.21
CA ASN A 106 15.69 -7.88 6.84
C ASN A 106 16.36 -8.99 6.00
N ARG A 107 16.04 -10.24 6.28
CA ARG A 107 16.62 -11.39 5.56
C ARG A 107 16.21 -11.49 4.09
N LEU A 108 15.19 -10.74 3.65
CA LEU A 108 14.66 -10.79 2.28
C LEU A 108 15.20 -9.68 1.39
N ALA A 109 15.28 -8.46 1.93
CA ALA A 109 15.57 -7.26 1.14
C ALA A 109 16.13 -6.12 2.00
N GLY A 110 16.69 -5.12 1.32
CA GLY A 110 17.05 -3.83 1.90
C GLY A 110 15.85 -2.90 1.97
N GLY A 111 15.59 -2.35 3.16
CA GLY A 111 14.58 -1.33 3.38
C GLY A 111 15.12 0.09 3.15
N ALA A 112 14.23 1.09 3.20
CA ALA A 112 14.52 2.49 2.85
C ALA A 112 15.65 3.13 3.68
N ASP A 113 15.91 2.63 4.90
CA ASP A 113 16.96 3.16 5.79
C ASP A 113 18.36 2.56 5.51
N ASP A 114 18.48 1.57 4.60
CA ASP A 114 19.72 0.91 4.26
C ASP A 114 19.96 0.91 2.75
N GLU A 115 20.87 1.75 2.29
CA GLU A 115 21.21 1.87 0.86
C GLU A 115 22.10 0.73 0.33
N THR A 116 22.58 -0.16 1.19
CA THR A 116 23.64 -1.13 0.83
C THR A 116 23.09 -2.50 0.44
N GLN A 117 22.04 -2.99 1.09
CA GLN A 117 21.45 -4.28 0.82
C GLN A 117 20.45 -4.19 -0.34
N GLY A 118 20.49 -5.15 -1.26
CA GLY A 118 19.47 -5.40 -2.29
C GLY A 118 18.57 -6.57 -1.91
N ILE A 119 17.86 -7.14 -2.90
CA ILE A 119 17.09 -8.39 -2.70
C ILE A 119 18.06 -9.55 -2.49
N THR A 120 17.90 -10.27 -1.39
CA THR A 120 18.71 -11.46 -1.08
C THR A 120 18.33 -12.66 -1.95
N GLU A 121 19.14 -13.73 -1.91
CA GLU A 121 18.77 -14.96 -2.62
C GLU A 121 17.48 -15.59 -2.06
N LEU A 122 17.24 -15.51 -0.75
CA LEU A 122 15.96 -15.90 -0.16
C LEU A 122 14.83 -15.01 -0.67
N GLY A 123 15.02 -13.69 -0.68
CA GLY A 123 14.03 -12.74 -1.21
C GLY A 123 13.64 -13.04 -2.67
N ARG A 124 14.61 -13.44 -3.52
CA ARG A 124 14.34 -13.83 -4.92
C ARG A 124 13.46 -15.08 -5.00
N ARG A 125 13.70 -16.09 -4.15
CA ARG A 125 12.86 -17.30 -4.11
C ARG A 125 11.47 -16.99 -3.57
N VAL A 126 11.39 -16.15 -2.53
CA VAL A 126 10.11 -15.68 -1.96
C VAL A 126 9.28 -14.92 -3.00
N ILE A 127 9.85 -13.99 -3.76
CA ILE A 127 9.14 -13.28 -4.83
C ILE A 127 8.56 -14.27 -5.86
N ARG A 128 9.34 -15.24 -6.30
CA ARG A 128 8.85 -16.27 -7.26
C ARG A 128 7.72 -17.08 -6.65
N ARG A 129 7.84 -17.48 -5.37
CA ARG A 129 6.76 -18.22 -4.70
C ARG A 129 5.49 -17.38 -4.56
N MET A 130 5.61 -16.09 -4.24
CA MET A 130 4.47 -15.17 -4.22
C MET A 130 3.76 -15.14 -5.58
N GLU A 131 4.52 -15.05 -6.68
CA GLU A 131 3.97 -15.08 -8.05
C GLU A 131 3.26 -16.38 -8.37
N ASP A 132 3.82 -17.53 -7.96
CA ASP A 132 3.22 -18.87 -8.18
C ASP A 132 1.85 -19.00 -7.51
N VAL A 133 1.71 -18.48 -6.29
CA VAL A 133 0.44 -18.57 -5.54
C VAL A 133 -0.51 -17.39 -5.80
N GLY A 134 -0.05 -16.34 -6.49
CA GLY A 134 -0.88 -15.18 -6.85
C GLY A 134 -0.92 -14.08 -5.79
N ILE A 135 0.15 -13.94 -4.99
CA ILE A 135 0.37 -12.79 -4.10
C ILE A 135 1.14 -11.71 -4.87
N LEU A 136 0.66 -10.46 -4.81
CA LEU A 136 1.31 -9.31 -5.41
C LEU A 136 2.54 -8.88 -4.60
N LEU A 137 3.63 -8.51 -5.30
CA LEU A 137 4.78 -7.88 -4.68
C LEU A 137 4.51 -6.38 -4.49
N ASP A 138 4.53 -5.94 -3.25
CA ASP A 138 4.52 -4.54 -2.86
C ASP A 138 5.96 -4.04 -2.68
N VAL A 139 6.34 -3.01 -3.43
CA VAL A 139 7.67 -2.41 -3.36
C VAL A 139 7.73 -1.18 -2.44
N SER A 140 6.64 -0.85 -1.75
CA SER A 140 6.66 0.13 -0.69
C SER A 140 7.72 -0.27 0.35
N HIS A 141 8.41 0.71 0.92
CA HIS A 141 9.51 0.53 1.87
C HIS A 141 10.82 -0.06 1.33
N LEU A 142 10.89 -0.58 0.10
CA LEU A 142 12.17 -1.00 -0.45
C LEU A 142 13.09 0.22 -0.69
N ASN A 143 14.40 0.04 -0.44
CA ASN A 143 15.38 1.00 -0.93
C ASN A 143 15.50 0.92 -2.47
N ASP A 144 16.18 1.90 -3.08
CA ASP A 144 16.29 1.98 -4.54
C ASP A 144 16.93 0.71 -5.13
N ARG A 145 17.96 0.16 -4.47
CA ARG A 145 18.65 -1.06 -4.94
C ARG A 145 17.71 -2.27 -4.94
N SER A 146 16.99 -2.49 -3.82
CA SER A 146 16.02 -3.57 -3.71
C SER A 146 14.87 -3.42 -4.70
N PHE A 147 14.44 -2.17 -4.97
CA PHE A 147 13.44 -1.89 -5.98
C PHE A 147 13.87 -2.38 -7.38
N TYR A 148 15.07 -1.98 -7.85
CA TYR A 148 15.55 -2.41 -9.17
C TYR A 148 15.83 -3.91 -9.22
N ASP A 149 16.33 -4.51 -8.15
CA ASP A 149 16.47 -5.95 -8.03
C ASP A 149 15.10 -6.65 -8.14
N ALA A 150 14.07 -6.15 -7.44
CA ALA A 150 12.70 -6.68 -7.48
C ALA A 150 12.11 -6.64 -8.89
N VAL A 151 12.25 -5.50 -9.59
CA VAL A 151 11.85 -5.35 -11.00
C VAL A 151 12.54 -6.39 -11.90
N SER A 152 13.82 -6.70 -11.64
CA SER A 152 14.59 -7.67 -12.42
C SER A 152 14.15 -9.13 -12.19
N VAL A 153 13.55 -9.42 -11.04
CA VAL A 153 13.13 -10.77 -10.62
C VAL A 153 11.67 -11.03 -10.97
N SER A 154 10.83 -10.01 -10.81
CA SER A 154 9.38 -10.15 -10.99
C SER A 154 9.00 -10.31 -12.45
N SER A 155 8.09 -11.25 -12.71
CA SER A 155 7.46 -11.49 -14.01
C SER A 155 5.99 -11.07 -14.05
N ARG A 156 5.45 -10.60 -12.92
CA ARG A 156 4.07 -10.17 -12.75
C ARG A 156 3.98 -8.67 -12.41
N PRO A 157 2.79 -8.07 -12.46
CA PRO A 157 2.61 -6.70 -11.99
C PRO A 157 3.12 -6.51 -10.56
N ILE A 158 3.94 -5.47 -10.35
CA ILE A 158 4.40 -5.03 -9.04
C ILE A 158 3.61 -3.79 -8.63
N ILE A 159 3.35 -3.61 -7.35
CA ILE A 159 2.62 -2.47 -6.82
C ILE A 159 3.46 -1.71 -5.79
N ALA A 160 3.15 -0.44 -5.59
CA ALA A 160 3.50 0.29 -4.40
C ALA A 160 2.19 0.69 -3.70
N THR A 161 1.82 0.02 -2.63
CA THR A 161 0.52 0.25 -1.99
C THR A 161 0.41 1.67 -1.44
N HIS A 162 1.52 2.28 -0.96
CA HIS A 162 1.54 3.60 -0.35
C HIS A 162 2.89 4.32 -0.58
N SER A 163 3.05 5.01 -1.71
CA SER A 163 4.27 5.78 -2.06
C SER A 163 3.91 7.04 -2.84
N ASN A 164 4.80 8.04 -2.79
CA ASN A 164 4.60 9.33 -3.44
C ASN A 164 5.69 9.62 -4.50
N SER A 165 5.59 10.76 -5.19
CA SER A 165 6.58 11.17 -6.18
C SER A 165 7.77 11.87 -5.52
N ARG A 166 9.00 11.37 -5.77
CA ARG A 166 10.25 11.98 -5.33
C ARG A 166 10.55 13.29 -6.06
N ALA A 167 9.99 13.48 -7.25
CA ALA A 167 10.11 14.74 -7.99
C ALA A 167 9.32 15.89 -7.34
N VAL A 168 8.19 15.58 -6.69
CA VAL A 168 7.37 16.55 -5.97
C VAL A 168 7.92 16.80 -4.55
N CYS A 169 8.25 15.73 -3.83
CA CYS A 169 8.84 15.81 -2.50
C CYS A 169 10.02 14.85 -2.39
N HIS A 170 11.23 15.40 -2.21
CA HIS A 170 12.45 14.62 -2.13
C HIS A 170 12.53 13.88 -0.78
N HIS A 171 12.07 12.63 -0.78
CA HIS A 171 12.12 11.72 0.36
C HIS A 171 12.48 10.31 -0.09
N LEU A 172 13.24 9.55 0.71
CA LEU A 172 13.72 8.19 0.34
C LEU A 172 12.56 7.20 0.13
N ARG A 173 11.45 7.38 0.85
CA ARG A 173 10.24 6.57 0.71
C ARG A 173 9.45 6.87 -0.57
N ASN A 174 9.75 7.96 -1.26
CA ASN A 174 9.10 8.36 -2.49
C ASN A 174 9.79 7.77 -3.73
N LEU A 175 9.02 7.47 -4.75
CA LEU A 175 9.47 6.87 -6.00
C LEU A 175 9.98 7.91 -6.98
N THR A 176 11.05 7.59 -7.70
CA THR A 176 11.47 8.38 -8.87
C THR A 176 10.50 8.19 -10.03
N ASP A 177 10.53 9.11 -11.00
CA ASP A 177 9.73 8.99 -12.23
C ASP A 177 10.06 7.70 -13.02
N GLU A 178 11.31 7.24 -12.95
CA GLU A 178 11.73 5.99 -13.57
C GLU A 178 11.09 4.79 -12.86
N MET A 179 11.12 4.76 -11.52
CA MET A 179 10.47 3.70 -10.73
C MET A 179 8.97 3.65 -11.01
N PHE A 180 8.30 4.80 -11.07
CA PHE A 180 6.90 4.87 -11.44
C PHE A 180 6.63 4.28 -12.83
N ARG A 181 7.46 4.63 -13.84
CA ARG A 181 7.31 4.07 -15.20
C ARG A 181 7.54 2.55 -15.22
N LEU A 182 8.44 2.01 -14.40
CA LEU A 182 8.67 0.57 -14.30
C LEU A 182 7.47 -0.15 -13.66
N ILE A 183 6.90 0.40 -12.58
CA ILE A 183 5.67 -0.14 -11.97
C ILE A 183 4.53 -0.14 -13.00
N ARG A 184 4.27 1.00 -13.64
CA ARG A 184 3.26 1.10 -14.70
C ARG A 184 3.52 0.13 -15.84
N GLY A 185 4.77 0.02 -16.31
CA GLY A 185 5.17 -0.88 -17.39
C GLY A 185 4.99 -2.35 -17.06
N SER A 186 5.02 -2.74 -15.79
CA SER A 186 4.67 -4.09 -15.33
C SER A 186 3.16 -4.37 -15.31
N GLY A 187 2.32 -3.35 -15.52
CA GLY A 187 0.87 -3.43 -15.35
C GLY A 187 0.41 -3.14 -13.92
N GLY A 188 1.30 -2.65 -13.06
CA GLY A 188 1.05 -2.36 -11.66
C GLY A 188 0.34 -1.04 -11.37
N CYS A 189 0.36 -0.62 -10.11
CA CYS A 189 -0.27 0.60 -9.61
C CYS A 189 0.47 1.14 -8.40
N VAL A 190 0.42 2.47 -8.21
CA VAL A 190 0.99 3.19 -7.05
C VAL A 190 -0.12 3.88 -6.29
N GLY A 191 -0.23 3.61 -4.99
CA GLY A 191 -1.12 4.32 -4.07
C GLY A 191 -0.46 5.56 -3.51
N VAL A 192 -1.14 6.70 -3.60
CA VAL A 192 -0.66 7.96 -3.00
C VAL A 192 -0.83 7.90 -1.49
N ASN A 193 0.29 8.02 -0.78
CA ASN A 193 0.37 8.04 0.67
C ASN A 193 0.00 9.43 1.20
N LEU A 194 -0.77 9.48 2.29
CA LEU A 194 -1.22 10.75 2.91
C LEU A 194 -0.33 11.21 4.08
N TYR A 195 0.76 10.53 4.38
CA TYR A 195 1.70 10.95 5.42
C TYR A 195 2.38 12.27 5.06
N PRO A 196 2.18 13.36 5.85
CA PRO A 196 2.64 14.69 5.51
C PRO A 196 4.14 14.81 5.19
N PRO A 197 5.07 14.14 5.91
CA PRO A 197 6.49 14.17 5.57
C PRO A 197 6.81 13.66 4.17
N PHE A 198 6.01 12.72 3.61
CA PHE A 198 6.20 12.22 2.25
C PHE A 198 5.54 13.12 1.20
N LEU A 199 4.57 13.95 1.60
CA LEU A 199 3.90 14.91 0.72
C LEU A 199 4.68 16.21 0.58
N THR A 200 5.22 16.75 1.70
CA THR A 200 5.77 18.13 1.73
C THR A 200 7.17 18.22 2.33
N GLY A 201 7.68 17.14 2.94
CA GLY A 201 8.92 17.15 3.74
C GLY A 201 8.75 17.79 5.13
N SER A 202 7.50 18.01 5.57
CA SER A 202 7.16 18.57 6.89
C SER A 202 5.98 17.83 7.52
N ASP A 203 5.72 18.06 8.82
CA ASP A 203 4.59 17.44 9.52
C ASP A 203 3.22 18.04 9.15
N ARG A 204 3.15 18.89 8.14
CA ARG A 204 1.94 19.56 7.70
C ARG A 204 1.72 19.38 6.21
N ALA A 205 0.51 18.96 5.86
CA ALA A 205 0.04 18.85 4.49
C ALA A 205 -1.47 19.12 4.43
N CYS A 206 -1.98 19.26 3.22
CA CYS A 206 -3.41 19.30 2.92
C CYS A 206 -3.69 18.45 1.67
N ALA A 207 -4.96 18.26 1.31
CA ALA A 207 -5.35 17.51 0.11
C ALA A 207 -4.69 18.05 -1.18
N ALA A 208 -4.39 19.35 -1.24
CA ALA A 208 -3.72 19.94 -2.39
C ALA A 208 -2.27 19.44 -2.58
N ASP A 209 -1.60 19.10 -1.50
CA ASP A 209 -0.25 18.52 -1.55
C ASP A 209 -0.31 17.08 -2.09
N ALA A 210 -1.27 16.27 -1.62
CA ALA A 210 -1.50 14.93 -2.17
C ALA A 210 -1.91 15.00 -3.67
N ALA A 211 -2.79 15.93 -4.04
CA ALA A 211 -3.17 16.14 -5.43
C ALA A 211 -1.98 16.49 -6.33
N ALA A 212 -0.96 17.20 -5.83
CA ALA A 212 0.23 17.52 -6.61
C ALA A 212 0.99 16.25 -7.04
N HIS A 213 1.10 15.23 -6.19
CA HIS A 213 1.71 13.94 -6.53
C HIS A 213 0.90 13.17 -7.59
N VAL A 214 -0.43 13.14 -7.44
CA VAL A 214 -1.32 12.50 -8.44
C VAL A 214 -1.17 13.17 -9.81
N LEU A 215 -1.24 14.51 -9.86
CA LEU A 215 -1.16 15.26 -11.09
C LEU A 215 0.21 15.14 -11.77
N HIS A 216 1.30 15.11 -10.99
CA HIS A 216 2.64 14.87 -11.54
C HIS A 216 2.69 13.53 -12.29
N TRP A 217 2.18 12.45 -11.73
CA TRP A 217 2.14 11.16 -12.41
C TRP A 217 1.16 11.13 -13.59
N ALA A 218 0.03 11.85 -13.49
CA ALA A 218 -0.88 12.00 -14.60
C ALA A 218 -0.21 12.74 -15.79
N GLU A 219 0.59 13.78 -15.52
CA GLU A 219 1.39 14.50 -16.54
C GLU A 219 2.42 13.61 -17.21
N LEU A 220 2.95 12.59 -16.51
CA LEU A 220 3.78 11.55 -17.11
C LEU A 220 2.98 10.54 -17.96
N GLY A 221 1.67 10.77 -18.14
CA GLY A 221 0.76 9.90 -18.88
C GLY A 221 0.34 8.66 -18.10
N GLY A 222 0.45 8.67 -16.77
CA GLY A 222 0.33 7.48 -15.93
C GLY A 222 -0.89 7.40 -15.04
N ILE A 223 -1.96 8.15 -15.30
CA ILE A 223 -3.19 8.11 -14.47
C ILE A 223 -3.81 6.70 -14.38
N ASP A 224 -3.56 5.84 -15.34
CA ASP A 224 -3.96 4.43 -15.38
C ASP A 224 -3.18 3.51 -14.41
N ALA A 225 -2.20 4.06 -13.69
CA ALA A 225 -1.36 3.35 -12.73
C ALA A 225 -1.24 4.08 -11.38
N VAL A 226 -2.17 4.97 -11.06
CA VAL A 226 -2.21 5.72 -9.80
C VAL A 226 -3.52 5.46 -9.08
N GLY A 227 -3.46 5.29 -7.77
CA GLY A 227 -4.62 5.10 -6.90
C GLY A 227 -4.40 5.67 -5.51
N ILE A 228 -5.25 5.30 -4.57
CA ILE A 228 -5.17 5.70 -3.17
C ILE A 228 -4.43 4.62 -2.38
N GLY A 229 -3.52 5.04 -1.53
CA GLY A 229 -2.86 4.23 -0.53
C GLY A 229 -2.63 5.09 0.70
N ALA A 230 -3.73 5.40 1.39
CA ALA A 230 -3.80 6.50 2.35
C ALA A 230 -2.86 6.36 3.54
N ASP A 231 -2.50 5.11 3.89
CA ASP A 231 -1.66 4.80 5.04
C ASP A 231 -2.33 5.22 6.36
N PHE A 232 -3.67 5.13 6.41
CA PHE A 232 -4.42 5.41 7.62
C PHE A 232 -3.95 4.53 8.77
N ASP A 233 -3.84 5.14 9.95
CA ASP A 233 -3.40 4.49 11.19
C ASP A 233 -1.92 4.07 11.22
N GLY A 234 -1.16 4.19 10.11
CA GLY A 234 0.29 3.95 10.02
C GLY A 234 1.16 5.21 10.08
N THR A 235 0.54 6.39 10.27
CA THR A 235 1.19 7.72 10.12
C THR A 235 1.51 8.42 11.43
N ASP A 236 1.62 7.70 12.55
CA ASP A 236 1.80 8.29 13.90
C ASP A 236 0.76 9.40 14.23
N GLY A 237 -0.45 9.30 13.63
CA GLY A 237 -1.52 10.27 13.78
C GLY A 237 -1.35 11.55 12.93
N LEU A 238 -0.33 11.63 12.09
CA LEU A 238 -0.13 12.75 11.16
C LEU A 238 -0.91 12.48 9.87
N LEU A 239 -1.87 13.35 9.56
CA LEU A 239 -2.64 13.32 8.32
C LEU A 239 -2.76 14.74 7.75
N PRO A 240 -3.14 14.89 6.46
CA PRO A 240 -3.48 16.20 5.92
C PRO A 240 -4.55 16.89 6.76
N GLN A 241 -4.42 18.22 6.93
CA GLN A 241 -5.28 18.99 7.86
C GLN A 241 -6.78 18.91 7.52
N ASP A 242 -7.08 18.62 6.27
CA ASP A 242 -8.42 18.53 5.68
C ASP A 242 -8.84 17.09 5.31
N ILE A 243 -8.00 16.06 5.57
CA ILE A 243 -8.34 14.64 5.44
C ILE A 243 -7.90 13.94 6.73
N ARG A 244 -8.84 13.69 7.65
CA ARG A 244 -8.55 13.10 8.97
C ARG A 244 -8.96 11.63 9.08
N GLY A 245 -9.51 11.08 8.01
CA GLY A 245 -9.93 9.68 7.95
C GLY A 245 -10.56 9.33 6.62
N CYS A 246 -10.87 8.05 6.44
CA CYS A 246 -11.35 7.50 5.18
C CYS A 246 -12.62 8.18 4.65
N GLY A 247 -13.51 8.66 5.53
CA GLY A 247 -14.74 9.37 5.13
C GLY A 247 -14.52 10.73 4.48
N GLU A 248 -13.30 11.27 4.51
CA GLU A 248 -12.97 12.59 3.94
C GLU A 248 -12.13 12.52 2.64
N LEU A 249 -11.85 11.31 2.12
CA LEU A 249 -11.11 11.13 0.85
C LEU A 249 -11.80 11.80 -0.35
N TYR A 250 -13.13 12.03 -0.30
CA TYR A 250 -13.83 12.76 -1.33
C TYR A 250 -13.25 14.15 -1.59
N ARG A 251 -12.64 14.80 -0.57
CA ARG A 251 -12.00 16.12 -0.71
C ARG A 251 -10.84 16.10 -1.71
N LEU A 252 -10.07 15.00 -1.74
CA LEU A 252 -9.02 14.80 -2.72
C LEU A 252 -9.62 14.63 -4.12
N MET A 253 -10.72 13.86 -4.24
CA MET A 253 -11.41 13.65 -5.52
C MET A 253 -11.98 14.94 -6.08
N ASP A 254 -12.66 15.73 -5.24
CA ASP A 254 -13.24 17.02 -5.63
C ASP A 254 -12.14 17.97 -6.12
N LEU A 255 -11.04 18.07 -5.38
CA LEU A 255 -9.90 18.90 -5.75
C LEU A 255 -9.23 18.48 -7.06
N LEU A 256 -9.06 17.18 -7.30
CA LEU A 256 -8.52 16.65 -8.56
C LEU A 256 -9.45 17.00 -9.73
N SER A 257 -10.77 16.88 -9.54
CA SER A 257 -11.77 17.29 -10.53
C SER A 257 -11.72 18.80 -10.80
N GLU A 258 -11.62 19.63 -9.78
CA GLU A 258 -11.45 21.09 -9.91
C GLU A 258 -10.18 21.47 -10.68
N ARG A 259 -9.12 20.64 -10.57
CA ARG A 259 -7.87 20.83 -11.30
C ARG A 259 -7.86 20.21 -12.70
N GLY A 260 -9.01 19.74 -13.19
CA GLY A 260 -9.22 19.33 -14.57
C GLY A 260 -9.15 17.82 -14.82
N MET A 261 -9.06 16.98 -13.78
CA MET A 261 -9.20 15.52 -13.93
C MET A 261 -10.62 15.19 -14.35
N SER A 262 -10.77 14.46 -15.45
CA SER A 262 -12.07 14.02 -15.95
C SER A 262 -12.72 12.98 -15.03
N ALA A 263 -14.04 12.80 -15.13
CA ALA A 263 -14.75 11.79 -14.36
C ALA A 263 -14.17 10.36 -14.59
N ALA A 264 -13.79 10.05 -15.84
CA ALA A 264 -13.18 8.75 -16.16
C ALA A 264 -11.82 8.55 -15.48
N GLU A 265 -10.98 9.59 -15.42
CA GLU A 265 -9.69 9.55 -14.73
C GLU A 265 -9.89 9.49 -13.21
N THR A 266 -10.90 10.19 -12.67
CA THR A 266 -11.25 10.08 -11.25
C THR A 266 -11.71 8.66 -10.88
N GLU A 267 -12.46 7.96 -11.74
CA GLU A 267 -12.81 6.55 -11.53
C GLU A 267 -11.59 5.63 -11.60
N LEU A 268 -10.64 5.87 -12.51
CA LEU A 268 -9.39 5.12 -12.55
C LEU A 268 -8.63 5.27 -11.23
N PHE A 269 -8.42 6.50 -10.79
CA PHE A 269 -7.70 6.82 -9.57
C PHE A 269 -8.41 6.31 -8.31
N SER A 270 -9.72 6.51 -8.21
CA SER A 270 -10.47 6.20 -6.98
C SER A 270 -10.64 4.70 -6.72
N HIS A 271 -10.63 3.84 -7.75
CA HIS A 271 -10.81 2.40 -7.56
C HIS A 271 -10.35 1.51 -8.71
N LYS A 272 -10.61 1.85 -9.99
CA LYS A 272 -10.45 0.91 -11.10
C LYS A 272 -9.02 0.39 -11.27
N ASN A 273 -8.02 1.23 -11.02
CA ASN A 273 -6.63 0.85 -11.19
C ASN A 273 -6.22 -0.27 -10.24
N PHE A 274 -6.55 -0.15 -8.95
CA PHE A 274 -6.28 -1.21 -7.98
C PHE A 274 -7.23 -2.40 -8.13
N GLU A 275 -8.51 -2.19 -8.48
CA GLU A 275 -9.43 -3.30 -8.80
C GLU A 275 -8.85 -4.17 -9.92
N ARG A 276 -8.33 -3.56 -10.99
CA ARG A 276 -7.66 -4.26 -12.10
C ARG A 276 -6.46 -5.09 -11.61
N VAL A 277 -5.59 -4.49 -10.80
CA VAL A 277 -4.35 -5.17 -10.36
C VAL A 277 -4.64 -6.31 -9.38
N PHE A 278 -5.62 -6.12 -8.49
CA PHE A 278 -6.06 -7.16 -7.55
C PHE A 278 -7.04 -8.17 -8.17
N GLY A 279 -7.43 -8.00 -9.46
CA GLY A 279 -8.38 -8.89 -10.13
C GLY A 279 -9.79 -8.84 -9.54
N ILE A 280 -10.20 -7.67 -9.01
CA ILE A 280 -11.53 -7.45 -8.42
C ILE A 280 -12.40 -6.76 -9.47
N GLY A 281 -13.64 -7.24 -9.68
CA GLY A 281 -14.61 -6.61 -10.59
C GLY A 281 -14.65 -7.19 -11.98
N GLU A 282 -13.75 -8.09 -12.39
CA GLU A 282 -13.98 -8.95 -13.54
C GLU A 282 -14.99 -10.03 -13.15
N GLU A 283 -16.28 -9.84 -13.46
CA GLU A 283 -17.17 -10.98 -13.58
C GLU A 283 -16.53 -11.94 -14.54
N LYS A 284 -16.05 -13.10 -14.05
CA LYS A 284 -15.68 -14.21 -14.92
C LYS A 284 -16.94 -14.58 -15.68
N ASN A 285 -17.09 -14.03 -16.91
CA ASN A 285 -18.00 -14.61 -17.89
C ASN A 285 -17.51 -16.05 -18.15
N ALA A 286 -18.12 -16.98 -17.41
CA ALA A 286 -17.92 -18.42 -17.59
C ALA A 286 -18.69 -18.89 -18.83
#